data_4733b513362058019a6182aa1cce262b
#
_entry.id   4733b513362058019a6182aa1cce262b
#
_cell.length_a   1.000
_cell.length_b   1.000
_cell.length_c   1.000
_cell.angle_alpha   90.00
_cell.angle_beta   90.00
_cell.angle_gamma   90.00
#
_symmetry.space_group_name_H-M   'P 1'
#
loop_
_entity.id
_entity.type
_entity.pdbx_description
1 polymer ?
#
loop_
_entity_poly.entity_id
_entity_poly.type
_entity_poly.pdbx_seq_one_letter_code
_entity_poly.pdbx_strand_id
1 'polypeptide(L)'
;MRKRISLLQMAVFFFTAQVAWAGNIKTEKVTLVGNGIVEFIPVGYDVSRTPSLILSHEPEKKGEVPENWKLVPQFTMTDGKANASLDVPAGTSLYGGGEVTGPLLRNGQKIKMWNTDNGMYRVDGGSRLYQTHPWVLGVRPDGTAFGVLFDSFWKAELITNSDKIEFNTEGAPFRTYIIDRESPQAVLKGLAELTGTISMPPRWAIGYHQSRFSYVPEARVKEVANTFREKKIPCDVIWFDINYMDEFRVFTINDRDFPDPKRMNKYLHDNGFHSVYMIDPGVKVDDNYFVYKTGKEQNAFVCDIYRNEFHGKVWPGACAFPDFTRPETRTWWSGLYKDFMANGIDGIWNDM
;
A
#
# COMPACT_ATOMS: atom_id res chain seq x y z
N MET A 1 20.84 -12.69 -70.68
CA MET A 1 19.81 -13.38 -69.90
C MET A 1 20.43 -13.89 -68.61
N ARG A 2 20.22 -13.21 -67.48
CA ARG A 2 20.59 -13.72 -66.14
C ARG A 2 19.32 -13.79 -65.32
N LYS A 3 18.89 -15.02 -64.94
CA LYS A 3 17.77 -15.28 -64.08
C LYS A 3 18.14 -14.90 -62.63
N ARG A 4 17.35 -14.03 -62.02
CA ARG A 4 17.38 -13.75 -60.59
C ARG A 4 16.50 -14.81 -59.91
N ILE A 5 17.10 -15.59 -59.01
CA ILE A 5 16.41 -16.47 -58.08
C ILE A 5 16.13 -15.65 -56.82
N SER A 6 14.84 -15.48 -56.53
CA SER A 6 14.35 -14.87 -55.29
C SER A 6 14.33 -15.94 -54.21
N LEU A 7 15.15 -15.74 -53.12
CA LEU A 7 15.05 -16.52 -51.90
C LEU A 7 13.88 -15.95 -51.07
N LEU A 8 12.81 -16.72 -50.98
CA LEU A 8 11.74 -16.50 -50.01
C LEU A 8 12.20 -17.05 -48.67
N GLN A 9 12.58 -16.19 -47.71
CA GLN A 9 12.83 -16.62 -46.34
C GLN A 9 11.48 -16.91 -45.66
N MET A 10 11.19 -18.16 -45.45
CA MET A 10 10.06 -18.65 -44.67
C MET A 10 10.45 -18.55 -43.19
N ALA A 11 9.95 -17.53 -42.49
CA ALA A 11 10.07 -17.42 -41.05
C ALA A 11 9.14 -18.45 -40.39
N VAL A 12 9.71 -19.53 -39.87
CA VAL A 12 8.98 -20.51 -39.09
C VAL A 12 8.85 -19.94 -37.68
N PHE A 13 7.67 -19.42 -37.33
CA PHE A 13 7.31 -19.09 -35.97
C PHE A 13 7.09 -20.41 -35.21
N PHE A 14 8.04 -20.79 -34.37
CA PHE A 14 7.80 -21.78 -33.34
C PHE A 14 6.84 -21.18 -32.28
N PHE A 15 5.56 -21.46 -32.40
CA PHE A 15 4.64 -21.39 -31.28
C PHE A 15 4.99 -22.53 -30.33
N THR A 16 5.82 -22.28 -29.32
CA THR A 16 5.89 -23.15 -28.16
C THR A 16 4.57 -23.02 -27.44
N ALA A 17 3.68 -24.00 -27.62
CA ALA A 17 2.54 -24.17 -26.74
C ALA A 17 3.09 -24.32 -25.33
N GLN A 18 2.93 -23.30 -24.48
CA GLN A 18 3.17 -23.43 -23.06
C GLN A 18 2.11 -24.40 -22.55
N VAL A 19 2.53 -25.65 -22.35
CA VAL A 19 1.73 -26.64 -21.63
C VAL A 19 1.54 -26.05 -20.23
N ALA A 20 0.31 -25.73 -19.90
CA ALA A 20 -0.09 -25.27 -18.57
C ALA A 20 0.37 -26.34 -17.56
N TRP A 21 1.38 -26.02 -16.77
CA TRP A 21 1.93 -26.91 -15.75
C TRP A 21 1.25 -26.60 -14.42
N ALA A 22 0.33 -27.45 -14.00
CA ALA A 22 -0.17 -27.45 -12.64
C ALA A 22 0.61 -28.48 -11.84
N GLY A 23 1.31 -28.05 -10.77
CA GLY A 23 2.09 -28.97 -9.96
C GLY A 23 2.55 -28.36 -8.64
N ASN A 24 2.89 -29.23 -7.71
CA ASN A 24 3.49 -28.84 -6.43
C ASN A 24 4.88 -28.23 -6.65
N ILE A 25 5.14 -27.13 -5.99
CA ILE A 25 6.49 -26.53 -5.89
C ILE A 25 7.08 -26.93 -4.55
N LYS A 26 8.30 -27.43 -4.56
CA LYS A 26 8.99 -27.75 -3.30
C LYS A 26 9.36 -26.46 -2.56
N THR A 27 9.32 -26.50 -1.24
CA THR A 27 9.97 -25.49 -0.40
C THR A 27 11.49 -25.67 -0.55
N GLU A 28 12.17 -24.63 -0.96
CA GLU A 28 13.62 -24.61 -1.16
C GLU A 28 14.35 -24.35 0.16
N LYS A 29 13.79 -23.42 0.97
CA LYS A 29 14.43 -23.00 2.21
C LYS A 29 13.39 -22.80 3.30
N VAL A 30 13.72 -23.24 4.51
CA VAL A 30 12.95 -23.00 5.73
C VAL A 30 13.89 -22.42 6.77
N THR A 31 13.53 -21.28 7.35
CA THR A 31 14.43 -20.53 8.24
C THR A 31 13.67 -20.00 9.46
N LEU A 32 14.17 -20.25 10.66
CA LEU A 32 13.72 -19.56 11.86
C LEU A 32 14.30 -18.13 11.85
N VAL A 33 13.42 -17.12 11.76
CA VAL A 33 13.81 -15.71 11.65
C VAL A 33 13.42 -14.86 12.87
N GLY A 34 12.70 -15.45 13.80
CA GLY A 34 12.31 -14.81 15.07
C GLY A 34 11.78 -15.84 16.05
N ASN A 35 11.44 -15.41 17.28
CA ASN A 35 10.82 -16.29 18.25
C ASN A 35 9.47 -16.79 17.74
N GLY A 36 9.36 -18.08 17.41
CA GLY A 36 8.16 -18.66 16.79
C GLY A 36 7.80 -18.03 15.43
N ILE A 37 8.77 -17.54 14.66
CA ILE A 37 8.58 -16.99 13.31
C ILE A 37 9.44 -17.80 12.32
N VAL A 38 8.78 -18.47 11.39
CA VAL A 38 9.42 -19.28 10.37
C VAL A 38 9.13 -18.75 8.98
N GLU A 39 10.17 -18.53 8.19
CA GLU A 39 10.12 -18.19 6.78
C GLU A 39 10.15 -19.46 5.93
N PHE A 40 9.30 -19.50 4.91
CA PHE A 40 9.24 -20.55 3.89
C PHE A 40 9.45 -19.93 2.51
N ILE A 41 10.47 -20.36 1.81
CA ILE A 41 10.83 -19.92 0.45
C ILE A 41 10.58 -21.08 -0.52
N PRO A 42 9.67 -20.95 -1.49
CA PRO A 42 9.47 -21.97 -2.52
C PRO A 42 10.57 -21.91 -3.60
N VAL A 43 10.81 -23.02 -4.27
CA VAL A 43 11.64 -23.07 -5.48
C VAL A 43 11.10 -22.09 -6.53
N GLY A 44 12.02 -21.35 -7.15
CA GLY A 44 11.69 -20.36 -8.17
C GLY A 44 11.29 -18.98 -7.61
N TYR A 45 11.36 -18.75 -6.31
CA TYR A 45 11.28 -17.41 -5.74
C TYR A 45 12.44 -16.54 -6.26
N ASP A 46 12.12 -15.35 -6.71
CA ASP A 46 13.07 -14.34 -7.17
C ASP A 46 12.65 -12.97 -6.63
N VAL A 47 13.50 -12.40 -5.79
CA VAL A 47 13.26 -11.09 -5.16
C VAL A 47 13.08 -9.97 -6.18
N SER A 48 13.68 -10.07 -7.36
CA SER A 48 13.49 -9.06 -8.43
C SER A 48 12.11 -9.09 -9.06
N ARG A 49 11.42 -10.22 -8.98
CA ARG A 49 10.05 -10.42 -9.49
C ARG A 49 8.98 -10.26 -8.42
N THR A 50 9.32 -10.57 -7.17
CA THR A 50 8.44 -10.43 -6.01
C THR A 50 9.22 -9.81 -4.84
N PRO A 51 9.64 -8.53 -4.95
CA PRO A 51 10.24 -7.83 -3.82
C PRO A 51 9.23 -7.69 -2.69
N SER A 52 9.70 -7.71 -1.46
CA SER A 52 8.81 -7.43 -0.33
C SER A 52 8.45 -5.94 -0.29
N LEU A 53 7.15 -5.67 -0.17
CA LEU A 53 6.61 -4.32 0.13
C LEU A 53 6.04 -4.24 1.54
N ILE A 54 6.15 -5.32 2.32
CA ILE A 54 5.53 -5.47 3.64
C ILE A 54 6.58 -5.45 4.74
N LEU A 55 7.73 -6.08 4.51
CA LEU A 55 8.79 -6.19 5.50
C LEU A 55 9.52 -4.88 5.70
N SER A 56 9.83 -4.55 6.95
CA SER A 56 10.65 -3.36 7.29
C SER A 56 12.15 -3.56 6.98
N HIS A 57 12.60 -4.80 6.97
CA HIS A 57 13.98 -5.22 6.67
C HIS A 57 14.00 -6.70 6.29
N GLU A 58 15.06 -7.15 5.63
CA GLU A 58 15.26 -8.59 5.37
C GLU A 58 15.51 -9.32 6.68
N PRO A 59 14.71 -10.35 7.01
CA PRO A 59 14.89 -11.10 8.24
C PRO A 59 16.18 -11.93 8.24
N GLU A 60 16.87 -11.95 9.38
CA GLU A 60 18.05 -12.76 9.58
C GLU A 60 17.73 -14.11 10.21
N LYS A 61 18.51 -15.15 9.91
CA LYS A 61 18.41 -16.45 10.59
C LYS A 61 18.72 -16.27 12.08
N LYS A 62 17.80 -16.71 12.95
CA LYS A 62 17.94 -16.64 14.42
C LYS A 62 18.20 -18.00 15.09
N GLY A 63 18.13 -19.10 14.34
CA GLY A 63 18.35 -20.44 14.88
C GLY A 63 17.83 -21.52 13.95
N GLU A 64 17.67 -22.72 14.49
CA GLU A 64 17.09 -23.87 13.78
C GLU A 64 15.58 -23.92 14.04
N VAL A 65 14.82 -24.35 13.02
CA VAL A 65 13.38 -24.54 13.14
C VAL A 65 13.11 -25.69 14.10
N PRO A 66 12.20 -25.54 15.09
CA PRO A 66 11.88 -26.62 16.01
C PRO A 66 11.42 -27.90 15.28
N GLU A 67 11.92 -29.06 15.68
CA GLU A 67 11.56 -30.35 15.07
C GLU A 67 10.04 -30.64 15.12
N ASN A 68 9.35 -30.12 16.13
CA ASN A 68 7.91 -30.26 16.31
C ASN A 68 7.07 -29.18 15.62
N TRP A 69 7.67 -28.37 14.76
CA TRP A 69 6.94 -27.36 13.98
C TRP A 69 5.90 -27.98 13.05
N LYS A 70 4.63 -27.59 13.19
CA LYS A 70 3.50 -28.25 12.51
C LYS A 70 2.90 -27.43 11.36
N LEU A 71 3.03 -26.11 11.41
CA LEU A 71 2.41 -25.23 10.43
C LEU A 71 3.34 -25.07 9.21
N VAL A 72 3.13 -25.88 8.20
CA VAL A 72 3.96 -25.91 6.99
C VAL A 72 3.10 -25.58 5.76
N PRO A 73 3.37 -24.46 5.07
CA PRO A 73 2.63 -24.12 3.85
C PRO A 73 3.01 -25.06 2.70
N GLN A 74 2.02 -25.33 1.86
CA GLN A 74 2.19 -26.04 0.61
C GLN A 74 2.14 -25.04 -0.54
N PHE A 75 3.08 -25.14 -1.47
CA PHE A 75 3.14 -24.26 -2.64
C PHE A 75 2.78 -25.00 -3.91
N THR A 76 2.04 -24.35 -4.79
CA THR A 76 1.69 -24.90 -6.11
C THR A 76 1.89 -23.84 -7.19
N MET A 77 2.05 -24.30 -8.42
CA MET A 77 2.04 -23.46 -9.63
C MET A 77 0.94 -23.91 -10.55
N THR A 78 0.13 -23.00 -11.03
CA THR A 78 -0.92 -23.27 -12.03
C THR A 78 -0.86 -22.16 -13.09
N ASP A 79 -0.65 -22.52 -14.34
CA ASP A 79 -0.57 -21.58 -15.46
C ASP A 79 0.42 -20.42 -15.24
N GLY A 80 1.57 -20.72 -14.63
CA GLY A 80 2.60 -19.72 -14.33
C GLY A 80 2.29 -18.82 -13.12
N LYS A 81 1.20 -19.09 -12.39
CA LYS A 81 0.74 -18.37 -11.21
C LYS A 81 1.02 -19.18 -9.94
N ALA A 82 1.64 -18.57 -8.98
CA ALA A 82 2.01 -19.22 -7.73
C ALA A 82 0.88 -19.13 -6.69
N ASN A 83 0.67 -20.22 -5.97
CA ASN A 83 -0.31 -20.31 -4.91
C ASN A 83 0.34 -20.90 -3.66
N ALA A 84 -0.18 -20.56 -2.49
CA ALA A 84 0.17 -21.19 -1.23
C ALA A 84 -1.08 -21.61 -0.47
N SER A 85 -0.99 -22.69 0.31
CA SER A 85 -2.04 -23.11 1.20
C SER A 85 -1.48 -23.60 2.53
N LEU A 86 -2.27 -23.47 3.60
CA LEU A 86 -1.94 -23.92 4.94
C LEU A 86 -3.14 -24.66 5.53
N ASP A 87 -2.92 -25.88 6.02
CA ASP A 87 -3.95 -26.61 6.77
C ASP A 87 -4.15 -25.96 8.15
N VAL A 88 -5.41 -25.80 8.52
CA VAL A 88 -5.83 -25.09 9.74
C VAL A 88 -6.31 -26.10 10.77
N PRO A 89 -5.82 -26.05 12.02
CA PRO A 89 -6.33 -26.90 13.10
C PRO A 89 -7.83 -26.71 13.31
N ALA A 90 -8.54 -27.80 13.56
CA ALA A 90 -10.00 -27.79 13.74
C ALA A 90 -10.44 -26.83 14.85
N GLY A 91 -11.54 -26.12 14.62
CA GLY A 91 -12.11 -25.16 15.58
C GLY A 91 -11.38 -23.80 15.62
N THR A 92 -10.41 -23.56 14.75
CA THR A 92 -9.70 -22.27 14.67
C THR A 92 -10.61 -21.18 14.12
N SER A 93 -10.62 -20.03 14.78
CA SER A 93 -11.26 -18.79 14.31
C SER A 93 -10.26 -17.98 13.49
N LEU A 94 -10.63 -17.59 12.27
CA LEU A 94 -9.76 -16.86 11.33
C LEU A 94 -10.18 -15.40 11.22
N TYR A 95 -9.19 -14.50 11.19
CA TYR A 95 -9.35 -13.05 11.09
C TYR A 95 -8.33 -12.47 10.12
N GLY A 96 -8.60 -11.28 9.53
CA GLY A 96 -7.64 -10.58 8.66
C GLY A 96 -8.16 -10.32 7.26
N GLY A 97 -7.26 -10.30 6.28
CA GLY A 97 -7.58 -10.04 4.87
C GLY A 97 -7.66 -8.56 4.49
N GLY A 98 -7.40 -7.64 5.43
CA GLY A 98 -7.38 -6.20 5.16
C GLY A 98 -8.74 -5.53 5.32
N GLU A 99 -8.90 -4.41 4.64
CA GLU A 99 -10.10 -3.58 4.68
C GLU A 99 -11.14 -4.14 3.71
N VAL A 100 -12.11 -4.86 4.24
CA VAL A 100 -13.20 -5.47 3.47
C VAL A 100 -14.49 -5.48 4.30
N THR A 101 -15.64 -5.42 3.64
CA THR A 101 -16.94 -5.59 4.31
C THR A 101 -17.17 -7.04 4.76
N GLY A 102 -18.22 -7.27 5.50
CA GLY A 102 -18.62 -8.59 5.98
C GLY A 102 -18.28 -8.84 7.46
N PRO A 103 -18.41 -10.10 7.92
CA PRO A 103 -18.21 -10.43 9.32
C PRO A 103 -16.74 -10.33 9.74
N LEU A 104 -16.50 -10.02 11.03
CA LEU A 104 -15.14 -10.03 11.59
C LEU A 104 -14.50 -11.42 11.51
N LEU A 105 -15.27 -12.47 11.79
CA LEU A 105 -14.86 -13.86 11.61
C LEU A 105 -14.78 -14.19 10.12
N ARG A 106 -13.61 -14.62 9.65
CA ARG A 106 -13.32 -14.83 8.22
C ARG A 106 -13.47 -16.28 7.76
N ASN A 107 -13.81 -17.22 8.64
CA ASN A 107 -14.03 -18.61 8.21
C ASN A 107 -15.11 -18.69 7.13
N GLY A 108 -14.82 -19.40 6.04
CA GLY A 108 -15.70 -19.52 4.87
C GLY A 108 -15.75 -18.29 3.97
N GLN A 109 -14.80 -17.36 4.10
CA GLN A 109 -14.76 -16.15 3.28
C GLN A 109 -13.80 -16.28 2.10
N LYS A 110 -14.11 -15.51 1.05
CA LYS A 110 -13.31 -15.36 -0.16
C LYS A 110 -13.06 -13.88 -0.38
N ILE A 111 -11.80 -13.45 -0.27
CA ILE A 111 -11.40 -12.05 -0.24
C ILE A 111 -10.51 -11.76 -1.44
N LYS A 112 -10.92 -10.83 -2.28
CA LYS A 112 -10.11 -10.35 -3.42
C LYS A 112 -9.05 -9.36 -2.92
N MET A 113 -7.78 -9.67 -3.16
CA MET A 113 -6.62 -8.82 -2.84
C MET A 113 -6.29 -7.93 -4.04
N TRP A 114 -7.07 -6.88 -4.22
CA TRP A 114 -6.89 -5.88 -5.27
C TRP A 114 -7.65 -4.61 -4.92
N ASN A 115 -6.94 -3.61 -4.40
CA ASN A 115 -7.54 -2.36 -3.93
C ASN A 115 -8.36 -1.67 -5.01
N THR A 116 -9.41 -0.96 -4.61
CA THR A 116 -10.21 -0.15 -5.51
C THR A 116 -10.78 1.06 -4.77
N ASP A 117 -10.91 2.18 -5.46
CA ASP A 117 -11.71 3.30 -4.99
C ASP A 117 -13.18 2.89 -5.02
N ASN A 118 -13.73 2.65 -3.84
CA ASN A 118 -15.06 2.07 -3.66
C ASN A 118 -15.99 3.01 -2.88
N GLY A 119 -16.16 4.19 -3.42
CA GLY A 119 -17.06 5.18 -2.84
C GLY A 119 -18.46 4.62 -2.61
N MET A 120 -18.94 4.69 -1.36
CA MET A 120 -20.26 4.20 -0.91
C MET A 120 -20.51 2.70 -1.21
N TYR A 121 -19.45 1.89 -1.23
CA TYR A 121 -19.52 0.44 -1.45
C TYR A 121 -20.21 0.00 -2.76
N ARG A 122 -20.12 0.83 -3.81
CA ARG A 122 -20.81 0.59 -5.09
C ARG A 122 -20.19 -0.53 -5.92
N VAL A 123 -18.90 -0.81 -5.70
CA VAL A 123 -18.19 -1.88 -6.39
C VAL A 123 -18.19 -3.13 -5.50
N ASP A 124 -18.65 -4.26 -6.02
CA ASP A 124 -18.64 -5.57 -5.34
C ASP A 124 -19.25 -5.54 -3.92
N GLY A 125 -20.16 -4.62 -3.60
CA GLY A 125 -20.73 -4.48 -2.26
C GLY A 125 -19.71 -4.18 -1.16
N GLY A 126 -18.53 -3.59 -1.53
CA GLY A 126 -17.45 -3.31 -0.60
C GLY A 126 -16.51 -4.49 -0.32
N SER A 127 -16.56 -5.55 -1.13
CA SER A 127 -15.64 -6.69 -0.99
C SER A 127 -14.18 -6.33 -1.32
N ARG A 128 -13.95 -5.20 -1.95
CA ARG A 128 -12.64 -4.58 -2.18
C ARG A 128 -12.73 -3.13 -1.75
N LEU A 129 -11.82 -2.70 -0.89
CA LEU A 129 -11.70 -1.33 -0.43
C LEU A 129 -10.27 -0.83 -0.67
N TYR A 130 -9.77 0.03 0.21
CA TYR A 130 -8.54 0.79 -0.03
C TYR A 130 -7.28 0.08 0.42
N GLN A 131 -7.39 -0.95 1.30
CA GLN A 131 -6.22 -1.67 1.83
C GLN A 131 -6.41 -3.18 1.76
N THR A 132 -5.45 -3.87 1.17
CA THR A 132 -5.35 -5.34 1.23
C THR A 132 -4.19 -5.73 2.14
N HIS A 133 -4.44 -6.70 3.02
CA HIS A 133 -3.41 -7.28 3.86
C HIS A 133 -3.37 -8.78 3.60
N PRO A 134 -2.32 -9.30 2.97
CA PRO A 134 -2.15 -10.74 2.72
C PRO A 134 -1.76 -11.47 4.01
N TRP A 135 -2.56 -11.27 5.04
CA TRP A 135 -2.36 -11.67 6.41
C TRP A 135 -3.61 -12.32 6.99
N VAL A 136 -3.42 -13.46 7.67
CA VAL A 136 -4.46 -14.14 8.43
C VAL A 136 -3.96 -14.43 9.83
N LEU A 137 -4.76 -14.08 10.84
CA LEU A 137 -4.61 -14.48 12.23
C LEU A 137 -5.56 -15.66 12.50
N GLY A 138 -5.02 -16.79 12.96
CA GLY A 138 -5.78 -17.94 13.41
C GLY A 138 -5.71 -18.07 14.94
N VAL A 139 -6.86 -18.10 15.60
CA VAL A 139 -6.98 -18.30 17.05
C VAL A 139 -7.57 -19.67 17.32
N ARG A 140 -6.81 -20.53 18.00
CA ARG A 140 -7.22 -21.90 18.33
C ARG A 140 -8.17 -21.94 19.52
N PRO A 141 -8.93 -23.01 19.71
CA PRO A 141 -9.87 -23.12 20.85
C PRO A 141 -9.23 -23.02 22.23
N ASP A 142 -7.95 -23.38 22.37
CA ASP A 142 -7.18 -23.29 23.61
C ASP A 142 -6.61 -21.88 23.88
N GLY A 143 -6.87 -20.91 23.01
CA GLY A 143 -6.40 -19.53 23.11
C GLY A 143 -5.02 -19.28 22.52
N THR A 144 -4.27 -20.31 22.14
CA THR A 144 -3.05 -20.13 21.35
C THR A 144 -3.37 -19.64 19.95
N ALA A 145 -2.40 -19.03 19.28
CA ALA A 145 -2.66 -18.42 17.98
C ALA A 145 -1.49 -18.57 17.01
N PHE A 146 -1.81 -18.47 15.74
CA PHE A 146 -0.80 -18.35 14.68
C PHE A 146 -1.16 -17.23 13.71
N GLY A 147 -0.18 -16.75 12.97
CA GLY A 147 -0.35 -15.81 11.89
C GLY A 147 0.31 -16.32 10.63
N VAL A 148 -0.30 -16.03 9.49
CA VAL A 148 0.26 -16.31 8.16
C VAL A 148 0.36 -15.03 7.37
N LEU A 149 1.58 -14.68 6.95
CA LEU A 149 1.85 -13.56 6.07
C LEU A 149 2.34 -14.08 4.72
N PHE A 150 1.59 -13.82 3.66
CA PHE A 150 1.97 -14.12 2.29
C PHE A 150 2.66 -12.90 1.69
N ASP A 151 3.98 -12.91 1.62
CA ASP A 151 4.78 -11.75 1.17
C ASP A 151 4.70 -11.58 -0.36
N SER A 152 3.55 -11.11 -0.80
CA SER A 152 3.22 -10.89 -2.21
C SER A 152 2.38 -9.64 -2.40
N PHE A 153 2.73 -8.82 -3.39
CA PHE A 153 1.97 -7.65 -3.83
C PHE A 153 1.15 -7.92 -5.11
N TRP A 154 1.25 -9.11 -5.66
CA TRP A 154 0.48 -9.49 -6.84
C TRP A 154 -1.02 -9.55 -6.54
N LYS A 155 -1.81 -9.25 -7.54
CA LYS A 155 -3.25 -9.48 -7.45
C LYS A 155 -3.51 -10.92 -7.02
N ALA A 156 -4.36 -11.09 -6.02
CA ALA A 156 -4.59 -12.39 -5.41
C ALA A 156 -6.01 -12.57 -4.91
N GLU A 157 -6.30 -13.79 -4.49
CA GLU A 157 -7.51 -14.17 -3.79
C GLU A 157 -7.11 -14.96 -2.53
N LEU A 158 -7.57 -14.49 -1.38
CA LEU A 158 -7.43 -15.17 -0.10
C LEU A 158 -8.73 -15.93 0.22
N ILE A 159 -8.63 -17.23 0.44
CA ILE A 159 -9.75 -18.10 0.82
C ILE A 159 -9.48 -18.64 2.22
N THR A 160 -10.41 -18.43 3.14
CA THR A 160 -10.29 -18.80 4.56
C THR A 160 -11.35 -19.83 4.94
N ASN A 161 -11.16 -21.06 4.51
CA ASN A 161 -12.02 -22.18 4.93
C ASN A 161 -11.76 -22.58 6.37
N SER A 162 -12.65 -23.40 6.97
CA SER A 162 -12.51 -23.84 8.36
C SER A 162 -11.32 -24.78 8.60
N ASP A 163 -10.82 -25.40 7.57
CA ASP A 163 -9.75 -26.42 7.58
C ASP A 163 -8.51 -25.99 6.78
N LYS A 164 -8.62 -24.91 5.99
CA LYS A 164 -7.54 -24.48 5.10
C LYS A 164 -7.58 -22.99 4.83
N ILE A 165 -6.40 -22.36 4.79
CA ILE A 165 -6.17 -21.04 4.23
C ILE A 165 -5.52 -21.24 2.87
N GLU A 166 -6.03 -20.56 1.83
CA GLU A 166 -5.46 -20.58 0.47
C GLU A 166 -5.20 -19.15 0.02
N PHE A 167 -4.04 -18.94 -0.62
CA PHE A 167 -3.67 -17.67 -1.20
C PHE A 167 -3.25 -17.89 -2.66
N ASN A 168 -4.13 -17.47 -3.57
CA ASN A 168 -4.00 -17.71 -5.01
C ASN A 168 -3.62 -16.41 -5.70
N THR A 169 -2.40 -16.32 -6.27
CA THR A 169 -1.90 -15.10 -6.92
C THR A 169 -2.00 -15.16 -8.44
N GLU A 170 -1.94 -14.00 -9.07
CA GLU A 170 -1.72 -13.89 -10.53
C GLU A 170 -0.23 -13.71 -10.87
N GLY A 171 0.67 -14.00 -9.95
CA GLY A 171 2.09 -13.70 -10.06
C GLY A 171 3.07 -14.84 -9.79
N ALA A 172 4.33 -14.44 -9.65
CA ALA A 172 5.46 -15.32 -9.43
C ALA A 172 5.48 -15.91 -8.00
N PRO A 173 6.32 -16.94 -7.73
CA PRO A 173 6.55 -17.47 -6.39
C PRO A 173 6.90 -16.39 -5.38
N PHE A 174 6.41 -16.54 -4.15
CA PHE A 174 6.56 -15.59 -3.05
C PHE A 174 6.87 -16.29 -1.73
N ARG A 175 7.47 -15.57 -0.80
CA ARG A 175 7.76 -16.05 0.55
C ARG A 175 6.50 -16.09 1.40
N THR A 176 6.49 -17.03 2.35
CA THR A 176 5.42 -17.09 3.35
C THR A 176 6.04 -17.13 4.74
N TYR A 177 5.56 -16.28 5.64
CA TYR A 177 5.95 -16.26 7.04
C TYR A 177 4.84 -16.83 7.89
N ILE A 178 5.19 -17.73 8.80
CA ILE A 178 4.26 -18.28 9.80
C ILE A 178 4.78 -17.92 11.17
N ILE A 179 3.91 -17.34 11.97
CA ILE A 179 4.15 -16.97 13.37
C ILE A 179 3.27 -17.87 14.22
N ASP A 180 3.84 -18.63 15.14
CA ASP A 180 3.09 -19.52 16.05
C ASP A 180 3.46 -19.19 17.50
N ARG A 181 2.47 -18.76 18.29
CA ARG A 181 2.69 -18.24 19.64
C ARG A 181 1.52 -18.54 20.58
N GLU A 182 1.76 -18.26 21.85
CA GLU A 182 0.85 -18.54 22.98
C GLU A 182 -0.44 -17.71 22.98
N SER A 183 -0.52 -16.61 22.21
CA SER A 183 -1.70 -15.73 22.18
C SER A 183 -1.78 -14.89 20.91
N PRO A 184 -2.98 -14.39 20.56
CA PRO A 184 -3.14 -13.45 19.44
C PRO A 184 -2.26 -12.19 19.57
N GLN A 185 -2.12 -11.66 20.79
CA GLN A 185 -1.28 -10.49 21.05
C GLN A 185 0.20 -10.78 20.78
N ALA A 186 0.67 -11.97 21.17
CA ALA A 186 2.05 -12.38 20.88
C ALA A 186 2.29 -12.58 19.39
N VAL A 187 1.30 -13.09 18.64
CA VAL A 187 1.35 -13.20 17.17
C VAL A 187 1.43 -11.83 16.53
N LEU A 188 0.62 -10.85 16.96
CA LEU A 188 0.67 -9.48 16.43
C LEU A 188 2.01 -8.79 16.74
N LYS A 189 2.64 -9.07 17.90
CA LYS A 189 4.01 -8.61 18.17
C LYS A 189 5.00 -9.23 17.19
N GLY A 190 4.86 -10.51 16.86
CA GLY A 190 5.67 -11.17 15.84
C GLY A 190 5.47 -10.59 14.44
N LEU A 191 4.25 -10.22 14.08
CA LEU A 191 4.00 -9.48 12.85
C LEU A 191 4.73 -8.14 12.85
N ALA A 192 4.68 -7.39 13.95
CA ALA A 192 5.39 -6.12 14.08
C ALA A 192 6.93 -6.27 14.04
N GLU A 193 7.48 -7.41 14.48
CA GLU A 193 8.91 -7.73 14.29
C GLU A 193 9.29 -7.83 12.81
N LEU A 194 8.39 -8.29 11.95
CA LEU A 194 8.62 -8.39 10.49
C LEU A 194 8.34 -7.06 9.76
N THR A 195 7.20 -6.44 10.06
CA THR A 195 6.68 -5.29 9.30
C THR A 195 7.12 -3.94 9.86
N GLY A 196 7.73 -3.93 11.04
CA GLY A 196 8.03 -2.72 11.78
C GLY A 196 6.80 -2.15 12.50
N THR A 197 7.02 -1.06 13.19
CA THR A 197 5.99 -0.27 13.89
C THR A 197 6.06 1.18 13.45
N ILE A 198 4.95 1.90 13.56
CA ILE A 198 4.94 3.34 13.33
C ILE A 198 5.74 4.06 14.43
N SER A 199 6.35 5.18 14.10
CA SER A 199 6.91 6.09 15.09
C SER A 199 5.80 6.58 16.01
N MET A 200 6.13 6.83 17.31
CA MET A 200 5.17 7.38 18.25
C MET A 200 4.64 8.71 17.72
N PRO A 201 3.34 8.84 17.42
CA PRO A 201 2.80 10.11 16.94
C PRO A 201 2.83 11.17 18.05
N PRO A 202 2.91 12.47 17.71
CA PRO A 202 2.77 13.52 18.69
C PRO A 202 1.35 13.52 19.29
N ARG A 203 1.22 14.04 20.51
CA ARG A 203 -0.06 13.98 21.24
C ARG A 203 -1.23 14.59 20.46
N TRP A 204 -1.01 15.69 19.76
CA TRP A 204 -2.04 16.35 18.96
C TRP A 204 -2.57 15.48 17.81
N ALA A 205 -1.73 14.58 17.26
CA ALA A 205 -2.13 13.69 16.16
C ALA A 205 -3.08 12.55 16.60
N ILE A 206 -3.30 12.36 17.90
CA ILE A 206 -4.29 11.43 18.45
C ILE A 206 -5.49 12.14 19.10
N GLY A 207 -5.56 13.46 18.98
CA GLY A 207 -6.69 14.28 19.44
C GLY A 207 -7.81 14.36 18.40
N TYR A 208 -8.71 15.35 18.56
CA TYR A 208 -9.79 15.56 17.60
C TYR A 208 -9.32 16.39 16.40
N HIS A 209 -9.60 15.88 15.22
CA HIS A 209 -9.28 16.51 13.94
C HIS A 209 -10.56 16.94 13.22
N GLN A 210 -10.62 18.20 12.78
CA GLN A 210 -11.74 18.73 12.02
C GLN A 210 -11.39 18.84 10.55
N SER A 211 -12.17 18.19 9.72
CA SER A 211 -12.06 18.24 8.25
C SER A 211 -13.43 18.41 7.60
N ARG A 212 -13.42 18.85 6.36
CA ARG A 212 -14.50 18.75 5.37
C ARG A 212 -13.91 18.99 3.99
N PHE A 213 -14.71 18.81 2.95
CA PHE A 213 -14.37 19.22 1.60
C PHE A 213 -14.22 20.76 1.55
N SER A 214 -13.04 21.19 1.92
CA SER A 214 -12.47 22.54 1.99
C SER A 214 -13.16 23.58 2.89
N TYR A 215 -12.32 24.25 3.64
CA TYR A 215 -12.60 25.54 4.30
C TYR A 215 -11.89 26.64 3.52
N VAL A 216 -12.63 27.43 2.76
CA VAL A 216 -12.14 28.52 1.91
C VAL A 216 -13.05 29.73 2.07
N PRO A 217 -12.53 30.95 2.13
CA PRO A 217 -11.12 31.37 2.20
C PRO A 217 -10.52 31.27 3.62
N GLU A 218 -9.33 31.84 3.85
CA GLU A 218 -8.66 31.94 5.17
C GLU A 218 -9.61 32.38 6.29
N ALA A 219 -10.48 33.35 6.02
CA ALA A 219 -11.48 33.84 6.97
C ALA A 219 -12.40 32.72 7.49
N ARG A 220 -12.80 31.77 6.64
CA ARG A 220 -13.63 30.64 7.03
C ARG A 220 -12.87 29.66 7.94
N VAL A 221 -11.58 29.44 7.68
CA VAL A 221 -10.75 28.62 8.56
C VAL A 221 -10.66 29.23 9.95
N LYS A 222 -10.43 30.53 10.04
CA LYS A 222 -10.39 31.27 11.31
C LYS A 222 -11.73 31.23 12.05
N GLU A 223 -12.84 31.38 11.33
CA GLU A 223 -14.19 31.24 11.91
C GLU A 223 -14.40 29.88 12.55
N VAL A 224 -14.02 28.79 11.85
CA VAL A 224 -14.11 27.41 12.36
C VAL A 224 -13.26 27.26 13.62
N ALA A 225 -11.99 27.69 13.58
CA ALA A 225 -11.08 27.62 14.72
C ALA A 225 -11.62 28.38 15.94
N ASN A 226 -12.08 29.62 15.73
CA ASN A 226 -12.65 30.45 16.80
C ASN A 226 -13.90 29.82 17.40
N THR A 227 -14.80 29.28 16.56
CA THR A 227 -16.03 28.63 17.03
C THR A 227 -15.73 27.44 17.96
N PHE A 228 -14.70 26.64 17.66
CA PHE A 228 -14.27 25.57 18.57
C PHE A 228 -13.85 26.12 19.94
N ARG A 229 -13.09 27.23 19.98
CA ARG A 229 -12.61 27.84 21.21
C ARG A 229 -13.75 28.52 21.98
N GLU A 230 -14.60 29.28 21.30
CA GLU A 230 -15.78 29.93 21.89
C GLU A 230 -16.74 28.92 22.53
N LYS A 231 -17.00 27.82 21.83
CA LYS A 231 -17.87 26.73 22.32
C LYS A 231 -17.15 25.80 23.31
N LYS A 232 -15.85 26.01 23.57
CA LYS A 232 -15.03 25.14 24.43
C LYS A 232 -15.03 23.67 24.01
N ILE A 233 -15.10 23.43 22.71
CA ILE A 233 -15.03 22.07 22.13
C ILE A 233 -13.54 21.77 21.87
N PRO A 234 -12.98 20.69 22.45
CA PRO A 234 -11.59 20.28 22.15
C PRO A 234 -11.43 19.98 20.67
N CYS A 235 -10.38 20.54 20.07
CA CYS A 235 -9.98 20.25 18.69
C CYS A 235 -8.50 20.58 18.55
N ASP A 236 -7.72 19.67 18.01
CA ASP A 236 -6.27 19.80 17.89
C ASP A 236 -5.83 20.14 16.47
N VAL A 237 -6.59 19.72 15.45
CA VAL A 237 -6.16 19.83 14.05
C VAL A 237 -7.27 20.35 13.16
N ILE A 238 -6.91 21.24 12.24
CA ILE A 238 -7.75 21.62 11.09
C ILE A 238 -7.07 21.15 9.81
N TRP A 239 -7.83 20.47 8.96
CA TRP A 239 -7.38 19.92 7.69
C TRP A 239 -7.72 20.88 6.55
N PHE A 240 -6.75 21.08 5.66
CA PHE A 240 -6.89 21.84 4.43
C PHE A 240 -6.97 20.85 3.27
N ASP A 241 -8.16 20.74 2.71
CA ASP A 241 -8.46 19.96 1.53
C ASP A 241 -8.12 20.75 0.25
N ILE A 242 -8.22 20.15 -0.89
CA ILE A 242 -7.68 20.51 -2.21
C ILE A 242 -7.84 21.99 -2.60
N ASN A 243 -8.89 22.69 -2.14
CA ASN A 243 -9.19 24.06 -2.59
C ASN A 243 -8.26 25.15 -2.03
N TYR A 244 -7.29 24.80 -1.15
CA TYR A 244 -6.24 25.72 -0.78
C TYR A 244 -5.21 25.90 -1.88
N MET A 245 -5.13 24.95 -2.82
CA MET A 245 -4.21 24.96 -3.95
C MET A 245 -4.59 25.98 -5.00
N ASP A 246 -3.63 26.48 -5.75
CA ASP A 246 -3.87 27.24 -6.98
C ASP A 246 -4.28 26.29 -8.10
N GLU A 247 -5.55 26.36 -8.51
CA GLU A 247 -6.15 25.50 -9.55
C GLU A 247 -5.84 23.99 -9.37
N PHE A 248 -5.85 23.53 -8.13
CA PHE A 248 -5.56 22.12 -7.75
C PHE A 248 -4.13 21.65 -8.09
N ARG A 249 -3.19 22.56 -8.32
CA ARG A 249 -1.78 22.23 -8.54
C ARG A 249 -1.10 21.90 -7.20
N VAL A 250 -0.55 20.72 -7.07
CA VAL A 250 0.13 20.29 -5.83
C VAL A 250 1.34 21.18 -5.50
N PHE A 251 1.66 21.34 -4.23
CA PHE A 251 2.71 22.23 -3.72
C PHE A 251 2.51 23.72 -4.05
N THR A 252 1.30 24.13 -4.43
CA THR A 252 0.92 25.55 -4.57
C THR A 252 -0.08 25.96 -3.50
N ILE A 253 -0.18 27.24 -3.26
CA ILE A 253 -1.21 27.84 -2.39
C ILE A 253 -1.84 28.97 -3.18
N ASN A 254 -3.18 29.03 -3.19
CA ASN A 254 -3.96 30.06 -3.82
C ASN A 254 -3.81 31.38 -3.03
N ASP A 255 -3.08 32.32 -3.57
CA ASP A 255 -2.75 33.59 -2.93
C ASP A 255 -3.95 34.54 -2.76
N ARG A 256 -5.00 34.39 -3.57
CA ARG A 256 -6.25 35.15 -3.41
C ARG A 256 -6.98 34.75 -2.13
N ASP A 257 -7.09 33.46 -1.85
CA ASP A 257 -7.87 32.93 -0.74
C ASP A 257 -7.03 32.70 0.52
N PHE A 258 -5.72 32.51 0.36
CA PHE A 258 -4.72 32.29 1.40
C PHE A 258 -3.44 33.13 1.14
N PRO A 259 -3.55 34.47 1.23
CA PRO A 259 -2.48 35.38 0.79
C PRO A 259 -1.20 35.29 1.62
N ASP A 260 -1.27 34.77 2.83
CA ASP A 260 -0.09 34.59 3.72
C ASP A 260 -0.25 33.29 4.53
N PRO A 261 0.14 32.15 3.96
CA PRO A 261 -0.01 30.85 4.62
C PRO A 261 0.80 30.75 5.93
N LYS A 262 1.95 31.41 6.02
CA LYS A 262 2.75 31.44 7.27
C LYS A 262 1.99 32.13 8.40
N ARG A 263 1.40 33.28 8.13
CA ARG A 263 0.58 34.00 9.10
C ARG A 263 -0.66 33.21 9.47
N MET A 264 -1.26 32.52 8.49
CA MET A 264 -2.42 31.68 8.74
C MET A 264 -2.09 30.51 9.66
N ASN A 265 -1.03 29.76 9.38
CA ASN A 265 -0.60 28.64 10.22
C ASN A 265 -0.17 29.12 11.61
N LYS A 266 0.57 30.26 11.68
CA LYS A 266 0.90 30.88 12.97
C LYS A 266 -0.37 31.21 13.78
N TYR A 267 -1.40 31.75 13.13
CA TYR A 267 -2.67 32.04 13.82
C TYR A 267 -3.30 30.76 14.40
N LEU A 268 -3.29 29.66 13.67
CA LEU A 268 -3.77 28.36 14.17
C LEU A 268 -2.94 27.90 15.37
N HIS A 269 -1.61 27.96 15.29
CA HIS A 269 -0.72 27.59 16.40
C HIS A 269 -0.96 28.44 17.66
N ASP A 270 -1.07 29.76 17.50
CA ASP A 270 -1.35 30.69 18.61
C ASP A 270 -2.69 30.38 19.31
N ASN A 271 -3.62 29.74 18.61
CA ASN A 271 -4.91 29.29 19.11
C ASN A 271 -4.95 27.78 19.49
N GLY A 272 -3.79 27.12 19.54
CA GLY A 272 -3.62 25.74 19.97
C GLY A 272 -4.16 24.71 18.95
N PHE A 273 -4.09 25.03 17.66
CA PHE A 273 -4.38 24.10 16.57
C PHE A 273 -3.10 23.76 15.79
N HIS A 274 -3.10 22.60 15.18
CA HIS A 274 -2.17 22.20 14.14
C HIS A 274 -2.87 22.18 12.78
N SER A 275 -2.09 22.26 11.70
CA SER A 275 -2.60 22.25 10.34
C SER A 275 -2.08 21.04 9.57
N VAL A 276 -2.98 20.35 8.86
CA VAL A 276 -2.65 19.26 7.95
C VAL A 276 -3.13 19.62 6.56
N TYR A 277 -2.26 19.53 5.57
CA TYR A 277 -2.57 19.89 4.19
C TYR A 277 -2.55 18.66 3.29
N MET A 278 -3.53 18.57 2.39
CA MET A 278 -3.65 17.49 1.42
C MET A 278 -2.67 17.69 0.26
N ILE A 279 -2.04 16.61 -0.18
CA ILE A 279 -1.25 16.54 -1.42
C ILE A 279 -1.66 15.32 -2.23
N ASP A 280 -2.02 15.54 -3.48
CA ASP A 280 -2.26 14.50 -4.48
C ASP A 280 -0.98 14.11 -5.22
N PRO A 281 -0.88 12.89 -5.79
CA PRO A 281 0.24 12.52 -6.65
C PRO A 281 0.08 13.00 -8.09
N GLY A 282 -1.09 13.54 -8.48
CA GLY A 282 -1.37 14.01 -9.84
C GLY A 282 -0.78 15.38 -10.13
N VAL A 283 0.33 15.43 -10.86
CA VAL A 283 1.01 16.67 -11.25
C VAL A 283 0.41 17.20 -12.54
N LYS A 284 -0.19 18.40 -12.54
CA LYS A 284 -0.75 19.03 -13.74
C LYS A 284 0.29 19.12 -14.86
N VAL A 285 -0.07 18.67 -16.04
CA VAL A 285 0.76 18.82 -17.25
C VAL A 285 0.71 20.28 -17.69
N ASP A 286 1.75 21.04 -17.37
CA ASP A 286 1.90 22.45 -17.68
C ASP A 286 3.40 22.83 -17.61
N ASP A 287 4.00 23.16 -18.73
CA ASP A 287 5.43 23.47 -18.82
C ASP A 287 5.83 24.73 -18.03
N ASN A 288 4.88 25.59 -17.64
CA ASN A 288 5.10 26.75 -16.77
C ASN A 288 4.98 26.42 -15.28
N TYR A 289 4.51 25.23 -14.93
CA TYR A 289 4.32 24.79 -13.57
C TYR A 289 5.61 24.12 -13.03
N PHE A 290 6.18 24.67 -11.97
CA PHE A 290 7.51 24.28 -11.49
C PHE A 290 7.65 22.81 -11.13
N VAL A 291 6.59 22.19 -10.54
CA VAL A 291 6.64 20.76 -10.20
C VAL A 291 6.70 19.90 -11.44
N TYR A 292 5.85 20.19 -12.45
CA TYR A 292 5.88 19.45 -13.70
C TYR A 292 7.21 19.63 -14.42
N LYS A 293 7.69 20.88 -14.53
CA LYS A 293 8.97 21.21 -15.18
C LYS A 293 10.13 20.46 -14.54
N THR A 294 10.29 20.56 -13.23
CA THR A 294 11.42 19.90 -12.53
C THR A 294 11.30 18.38 -12.53
N GLY A 295 10.07 17.83 -12.46
CA GLY A 295 9.84 16.39 -12.58
C GLY A 295 10.20 15.85 -13.96
N LYS A 296 9.87 16.60 -15.01
CA LYS A 296 10.22 16.26 -16.39
C LYS A 296 11.75 16.30 -16.63
N GLU A 297 12.43 17.31 -16.11
CA GLU A 297 13.90 17.44 -16.17
C GLU A 297 14.61 16.24 -15.51
N GLN A 298 14.01 15.63 -14.50
CA GLN A 298 14.53 14.47 -13.78
C GLN A 298 13.97 13.12 -14.27
N ASN A 299 13.15 13.11 -15.33
CA ASN A 299 12.44 11.93 -15.82
C ASN A 299 11.67 11.22 -14.69
N ALA A 300 11.03 11.99 -13.81
CA ALA A 300 10.42 11.47 -12.59
C ALA A 300 9.05 10.82 -12.79
N PHE A 301 8.45 10.93 -13.98
CA PHE A 301 7.08 10.48 -14.23
C PHE A 301 7.00 9.06 -14.79
N VAL A 302 5.87 8.39 -14.50
CA VAL A 302 5.52 7.08 -15.06
C VAL A 302 5.44 7.16 -16.57
N CYS A 303 5.99 6.17 -17.25
CA CYS A 303 5.94 6.03 -18.71
C CYS A 303 5.16 4.78 -19.12
N ASP A 304 4.62 4.81 -20.32
CA ASP A 304 4.06 3.62 -20.98
C ASP A 304 5.17 2.66 -21.46
N ILE A 305 4.77 1.52 -22.06
CA ILE A 305 5.72 0.51 -22.58
C ILE A 305 6.61 1.03 -23.73
N TYR A 306 6.23 2.15 -24.36
CA TYR A 306 6.99 2.80 -25.41
C TYR A 306 7.86 3.95 -24.89
N ARG A 307 7.90 4.13 -23.55
CA ARG A 307 8.61 5.21 -22.84
C ARG A 307 8.03 6.62 -23.09
N ASN A 308 6.78 6.73 -23.51
CA ASN A 308 6.07 7.99 -23.50
C ASN A 308 5.57 8.27 -22.08
N GLU A 309 5.63 9.52 -21.64
CA GLU A 309 5.08 9.93 -20.35
C GLU A 309 3.59 9.61 -20.30
N PHE A 310 3.16 8.88 -19.27
CA PHE A 310 1.76 8.51 -19.07
C PHE A 310 0.97 9.70 -18.51
N HIS A 311 -0.14 10.02 -19.15
CA HIS A 311 -1.07 11.04 -18.67
C HIS A 311 -2.41 10.44 -18.29
N GLY A 312 -2.93 10.86 -17.12
CA GLY A 312 -4.28 10.57 -16.67
C GLY A 312 -5.04 11.86 -16.37
N LYS A 313 -6.26 11.74 -15.84
CA LYS A 313 -7.07 12.91 -15.46
C LYS A 313 -7.46 12.81 -14.00
N VAL A 314 -7.09 13.83 -13.22
CA VAL A 314 -7.54 14.07 -11.86
C VAL A 314 -7.97 15.53 -11.72
N TRP A 315 -8.02 16.08 -10.52
CA TRP A 315 -8.60 17.41 -10.25
C TRP A 315 -8.10 18.55 -11.14
N PRO A 316 -6.79 18.75 -11.40
CA PRO A 316 -6.34 19.83 -12.28
C PRO A 316 -6.46 19.52 -13.78
N GLY A 317 -7.06 18.39 -14.17
CA GLY A 317 -7.23 17.96 -15.55
C GLY A 317 -6.19 16.93 -16.00
N ALA A 318 -5.47 17.17 -17.08
CA ALA A 318 -4.40 16.28 -17.53
C ALA A 318 -3.21 16.32 -16.56
N CYS A 319 -2.80 15.15 -16.07
CA CYS A 319 -1.72 15.00 -15.08
C CYS A 319 -0.74 13.92 -15.48
N ALA A 320 0.53 14.15 -15.14
CA ALA A 320 1.57 13.13 -15.04
C ALA A 320 1.66 12.63 -13.59
N PHE A 321 2.16 11.42 -13.39
CA PHE A 321 2.24 10.78 -12.08
C PHE A 321 3.68 10.39 -11.75
N PRO A 322 4.23 10.78 -10.58
CA PRO A 322 5.58 10.41 -10.19
C PRO A 322 5.76 8.88 -10.11
N ASP A 323 6.85 8.38 -10.65
CA ASP A 323 7.23 6.97 -10.51
C ASP A 323 7.96 6.75 -9.18
N PHE A 324 7.18 6.55 -8.11
CA PHE A 324 7.71 6.32 -6.77
C PHE A 324 8.47 4.99 -6.60
N THR A 325 8.52 4.12 -7.60
CA THR A 325 9.37 2.93 -7.56
C THR A 325 10.86 3.31 -7.64
N ARG A 326 11.16 4.49 -8.20
CA ARG A 326 12.51 4.99 -8.41
C ARG A 326 13.01 5.83 -7.22
N PRO A 327 14.22 5.54 -6.69
CA PRO A 327 14.80 6.32 -5.59
C PRO A 327 14.97 7.81 -5.90
N GLU A 328 15.36 8.14 -7.15
CA GLU A 328 15.59 9.51 -7.61
C GLU A 328 14.27 10.31 -7.57
N THR A 329 13.18 9.71 -8.03
CA THR A 329 11.85 10.31 -7.99
C THR A 329 11.41 10.57 -6.55
N ARG A 330 11.65 9.63 -5.64
CA ARG A 330 11.35 9.83 -4.21
C ARG A 330 12.18 10.97 -3.61
N THR A 331 13.45 11.09 -3.97
CA THR A 331 14.33 12.18 -3.52
C THR A 331 13.85 13.53 -4.02
N TRP A 332 13.51 13.64 -5.31
CA TRP A 332 12.94 14.86 -5.88
C TRP A 332 11.63 15.25 -5.20
N TRP A 333 10.68 14.31 -5.11
CA TRP A 333 9.37 14.53 -4.51
C TRP A 333 9.46 14.97 -3.04
N SER A 334 10.31 14.30 -2.25
CA SER A 334 10.54 14.69 -0.85
C SER A 334 11.14 16.09 -0.72
N GLY A 335 11.95 16.51 -1.68
CA GLY A 335 12.53 17.86 -1.73
C GLY A 335 11.48 18.97 -1.85
N LEU A 336 10.36 18.70 -2.55
CA LEU A 336 9.25 19.67 -2.72
C LEU A 336 8.57 19.99 -1.39
N TYR A 337 8.52 19.05 -0.46
CA TYR A 337 7.92 19.27 0.86
C TYR A 337 8.70 20.29 1.70
N LYS A 338 10.00 20.44 1.49
CA LYS A 338 10.83 21.33 2.32
C LYS A 338 10.30 22.77 2.31
N ASP A 339 10.10 23.33 1.13
CA ASP A 339 9.63 24.71 0.99
C ASP A 339 8.13 24.82 1.31
N PHE A 340 7.36 23.79 0.99
CA PHE A 340 5.94 23.75 1.32
C PHE A 340 5.71 23.73 2.83
N MET A 341 6.40 22.87 3.58
CA MET A 341 6.33 22.78 5.03
C MET A 341 6.86 24.04 5.73
N ALA A 342 7.76 24.79 5.08
CA ALA A 342 8.28 26.07 5.60
C ALA A 342 7.18 27.16 5.77
N ASN A 343 5.97 26.92 5.29
CA ASN A 343 4.80 27.74 5.56
C ASN A 343 4.19 27.49 6.96
N GLY A 344 4.83 26.68 7.81
CA GLY A 344 4.34 26.36 9.15
C GLY A 344 3.29 25.25 9.16
N ILE A 345 3.31 24.38 8.16
CA ILE A 345 2.43 23.21 8.06
C ILE A 345 2.95 22.11 8.99
N ASP A 346 2.09 21.49 9.78
CA ASP A 346 2.46 20.48 10.78
C ASP A 346 2.38 19.05 10.26
N GLY A 347 1.52 18.80 9.30
CA GLY A 347 1.34 17.46 8.76
C GLY A 347 0.83 17.45 7.33
N ILE A 348 1.00 16.30 6.69
CA ILE A 348 0.57 16.08 5.30
C ILE A 348 -0.42 14.92 5.25
N TRP A 349 -1.46 15.10 4.47
CA TRP A 349 -2.37 14.08 4.04
C TRP A 349 -2.06 13.72 2.58
N ASN A 350 -1.52 12.54 2.35
CA ASN A 350 -1.38 12.03 0.99
C ASN A 350 -2.72 11.41 0.59
N ASP A 351 -3.37 12.01 -0.41
CA ASP A 351 -4.63 11.57 -0.98
C ASP A 351 -4.41 10.80 -2.29
N MET A 352 -5.47 10.17 -2.83
CA MET A 352 -5.50 9.35 -4.07
C MET A 352 -4.67 8.05 -3.94
#